data_5d70ccb74bb3728b4abc118214520a07
#
_entry.id   5d70ccb74bb3728b4abc118214520a07
#
_cell.length_a   1.000
_cell.length_b   1.000
_cell.length_c   1.000
_cell.angle_alpha   90.00
_cell.angle_beta   90.00
_cell.angle_gamma   90.00
#
_symmetry.space_group_name_H-M   'P 1'
#
loop_
_entity.id
_entity.type
_entity.pdbx_description
1 polymer ?
#
loop_
_entity_poly.entity_id
_entity_poly.type
_entity_poly.pdbx_seq_one_letter_code
_entity_poly.pdbx_strand_id
1 'polypeptide(L)'
;MSKLLIISHVPSANTRKLTDAVLAGACDPSVEGVNVRFKQPLETGPEEVMAADGIILGTTENFAYMSGAMKDFFDRIFYPCLDHTEAMPYAMFVRAGQDGLGAQTSIERIVTGLKWKPAQDPLICKGETENFIEPCRKLGMLMAAGLEGSIF
;
A
#
# COMPACT_ATOMS: atom_id res chain seq x y z
N MET A 1 9.89 17.85 -1.18
CA MET A 1 8.64 17.28 -0.68
C MET A 1 8.62 15.79 -0.96
N SER A 2 8.42 14.98 0.05
CA SER A 2 8.36 13.53 -0.11
C SER A 2 7.09 13.11 -0.84
N LYS A 3 7.15 12.00 -1.58
CA LYS A 3 6.03 11.48 -2.37
C LYS A 3 5.59 10.14 -1.82
N LEU A 4 4.35 10.07 -1.34
CA LEU A 4 3.71 8.84 -0.88
C LEU A 4 2.71 8.39 -1.93
N LEU A 5 2.94 7.19 -2.47
CA LEU A 5 2.07 6.59 -3.48
C LEU A 5 1.23 5.49 -2.85
N ILE A 6 -0.09 5.65 -2.89
CA ILE A 6 -1.03 4.63 -2.43
C ILE A 6 -1.53 3.90 -3.67
N ILE A 7 -1.24 2.60 -3.74
CA ILE A 7 -1.65 1.73 -4.83
C ILE A 7 -2.64 0.74 -4.25
N SER A 8 -3.92 0.90 -4.56
CA SER A 8 -4.97 0.09 -3.96
C SER A 8 -5.98 -0.39 -4.99
N HIS A 9 -6.27 -1.69 -4.96
CA HIS A 9 -7.34 -2.29 -5.75
C HIS A 9 -8.67 -2.04 -5.06
N VAL A 10 -9.59 -1.36 -5.75
CA VAL A 10 -10.86 -0.90 -5.20
C VAL A 10 -12.03 -1.47 -6.03
N PRO A 11 -12.36 -2.78 -5.85
CA PRO A 11 -13.45 -3.39 -6.62
C PRO A 11 -14.85 -3.20 -6.01
N SER A 12 -14.95 -2.64 -4.80
CA SER A 12 -16.23 -2.58 -4.08
C SER A 12 -16.33 -1.34 -3.20
N ALA A 13 -17.54 -1.09 -2.69
CA ALA A 13 -17.77 -0.01 -1.73
C ALA A 13 -16.98 -0.19 -0.43
N ASN A 14 -16.81 -1.43 0.03
CA ASN A 14 -16.06 -1.70 1.26
C ASN A 14 -14.57 -1.39 1.07
N THR A 15 -13.97 -1.84 -0.03
CA THR A 15 -12.57 -1.54 -0.31
C THR A 15 -12.36 -0.04 -0.55
N ARG A 16 -13.34 0.65 -1.11
CA ARG A 16 -13.29 2.11 -1.25
C ARG A 16 -13.25 2.80 0.10
N LYS A 17 -14.08 2.36 1.06
CA LYS A 17 -14.08 2.94 2.41
C LYS A 17 -12.71 2.79 3.09
N LEU A 18 -12.10 1.63 2.97
CA LEU A 18 -10.78 1.37 3.57
C LEU A 18 -9.70 2.23 2.90
N THR A 19 -9.72 2.31 1.58
CA THR A 19 -8.75 3.11 0.82
C THR A 19 -8.91 4.60 1.11
N ASP A 20 -10.16 5.09 1.19
CA ASP A 20 -10.42 6.49 1.53
C ASP A 20 -9.93 6.81 2.95
N ALA A 21 -10.05 5.87 3.89
CA ALA A 21 -9.54 6.05 5.24
C ALA A 21 -8.01 6.17 5.26
N VAL A 22 -7.31 5.30 4.52
CA VAL A 22 -5.86 5.38 4.38
C VAL A 22 -5.45 6.73 3.78
N LEU A 23 -6.13 7.14 2.72
CA LEU A 23 -5.86 8.40 2.04
C LEU A 23 -6.09 9.59 2.99
N ALA A 24 -7.21 9.59 3.73
CA ALA A 24 -7.51 10.63 4.69
C ALA A 24 -6.44 10.76 5.78
N GLY A 25 -5.95 9.61 6.27
CA GLY A 25 -4.87 9.60 7.26
C GLY A 25 -3.56 10.15 6.71
N ALA A 26 -3.21 9.74 5.50
CA ALA A 26 -2.00 10.21 4.84
C ALA A 26 -2.04 11.72 4.56
N CYS A 27 -3.23 12.27 4.36
CA CYS A 27 -3.46 13.70 4.12
C CYS A 27 -3.82 14.46 5.41
N ASP A 28 -3.56 13.90 6.58
CA ASP A 28 -3.85 14.56 7.85
C ASP A 28 -3.15 15.94 7.89
N PRO A 29 -3.88 17.01 8.30
CA PRO A 29 -3.30 18.35 8.33
C PRO A 29 -2.08 18.51 9.24
N SER A 30 -1.89 17.60 10.20
CA SER A 30 -0.71 17.61 11.08
C SER A 30 0.57 17.17 10.38
N VAL A 31 0.45 16.55 9.19
CA VAL A 31 1.61 16.11 8.40
C VAL A 31 1.77 17.06 7.21
N GLU A 32 2.91 17.71 7.16
CA GLU A 32 3.23 18.64 6.07
C GLU A 32 4.38 18.09 5.22
N GLY A 33 4.56 18.62 4.04
CA GLY A 33 5.72 18.27 3.20
C GLY A 33 5.64 16.90 2.56
N VAL A 34 4.46 16.28 2.50
CA VAL A 34 4.26 15.00 1.82
C VAL A 34 3.19 15.17 0.73
N ASN A 35 3.56 14.81 -0.49
CA ASN A 35 2.64 14.78 -1.62
C ASN A 35 2.05 13.37 -1.70
N VAL A 36 0.75 13.24 -1.49
CA VAL A 36 0.04 11.97 -1.47
C VAL A 36 -0.74 11.76 -2.76
N ARG A 37 -0.53 10.62 -3.42
CA ARG A 37 -1.30 10.24 -4.60
C ARG A 37 -1.87 8.85 -4.41
N PHE A 38 -3.11 8.68 -4.85
CA PHE A 38 -3.77 7.38 -4.93
C PHE A 38 -3.94 6.99 -6.40
N LYS A 39 -3.58 5.74 -6.72
CA LYS A 39 -3.84 5.14 -8.04
C LYS A 39 -4.25 3.68 -7.88
N GLN A 40 -5.07 3.20 -8.80
CA GLN A 40 -5.34 1.77 -8.85
C GLN A 40 -4.18 1.02 -9.50
N PRO A 41 -3.99 -0.28 -9.19
CA PRO A 41 -2.85 -1.05 -9.69
C PRO A 41 -2.75 -1.05 -11.21
N LEU A 42 -3.86 -1.23 -11.91
CA LEU A 42 -3.85 -1.28 -13.38
C LEU A 42 -3.48 0.04 -14.03
N GLU A 43 -3.56 1.15 -13.30
CA GLU A 43 -3.25 2.49 -13.79
C GLU A 43 -1.85 2.97 -13.41
N THR A 44 -1.07 2.12 -12.74
CA THR A 44 0.22 2.48 -12.15
C THR A 44 1.36 1.80 -12.91
N GLY A 45 2.38 2.56 -13.24
CA GLY A 45 3.53 2.06 -13.98
C GLY A 45 4.85 2.23 -13.23
N PRO A 46 5.96 1.75 -13.82
CA PRO A 46 7.28 1.80 -13.17
C PRO A 46 7.76 3.22 -12.84
N GLU A 47 7.47 4.19 -13.70
CA GLU A 47 7.93 5.58 -13.48
C GLU A 47 7.37 6.15 -12.18
N GLU A 48 6.11 5.85 -11.89
CA GLU A 48 5.45 6.35 -10.68
C GLU A 48 6.02 5.69 -9.43
N VAL A 49 6.33 4.40 -9.52
CA VAL A 49 6.97 3.66 -8.43
C VAL A 49 8.38 4.21 -8.16
N MET A 50 9.17 4.42 -9.21
CA MET A 50 10.52 4.95 -9.08
C MET A 50 10.56 6.40 -8.55
N ALA A 51 9.50 7.17 -8.80
CA ALA A 51 9.39 8.54 -8.31
C ALA A 51 8.91 8.62 -6.86
N ALA A 52 8.41 7.54 -6.28
CA ALA A 52 7.89 7.53 -4.92
C ALA A 52 9.01 7.45 -3.88
N ASP A 53 8.75 8.01 -2.70
CA ASP A 53 9.62 7.89 -1.53
C ASP A 53 9.06 6.88 -0.52
N GLY A 54 7.79 6.52 -0.65
CA GLY A 54 7.13 5.48 0.13
C GLY A 54 5.90 4.99 -0.59
N ILE A 55 5.49 3.75 -0.29
CA ILE A 55 4.36 3.10 -0.97
C ILE A 55 3.46 2.43 0.06
N ILE A 56 2.14 2.59 -0.13
CA ILE A 56 1.14 1.79 0.58
C ILE A 56 0.42 0.93 -0.45
N LEU A 57 0.37 -0.38 -0.19
CA LEU A 57 -0.27 -1.36 -1.07
C LEU A 57 -1.61 -1.81 -0.45
N GLY A 58 -2.69 -1.70 -1.19
CA GLY A 58 -4.00 -2.18 -0.78
C GLY A 58 -4.52 -3.26 -1.72
N THR A 59 -4.88 -4.41 -1.19
CA THR A 59 -5.41 -5.52 -1.98
C THR A 59 -6.56 -6.22 -1.28
N THR A 60 -7.40 -6.89 -2.06
CA THR A 60 -8.28 -7.92 -1.54
C THR A 60 -7.52 -9.25 -1.50
N GLU A 61 -7.93 -10.15 -0.60
CA GLU A 61 -7.48 -11.53 -0.64
C GLU A 61 -8.41 -12.33 -1.55
N ASN A 62 -7.87 -12.81 -2.66
CA ASN A 62 -8.61 -13.61 -3.63
C ASN A 62 -7.94 -14.99 -3.76
N PHE A 63 -8.66 -16.04 -3.37
CA PHE A 63 -8.13 -17.41 -3.46
C PHE A 63 -6.79 -17.58 -2.74
N ALA A 64 -6.69 -17.05 -1.51
CA ALA A 64 -5.48 -17.12 -0.70
C ALA A 64 -4.26 -16.45 -1.35
N TYR A 65 -4.51 -15.39 -2.14
CA TYR A 65 -3.49 -14.66 -2.89
C TYR A 65 -3.88 -13.19 -2.99
N MET A 66 -2.97 -12.34 -3.45
CA MET A 66 -3.32 -10.96 -3.76
C MET A 66 -4.32 -10.90 -4.92
N SER A 67 -4.97 -9.77 -5.13
CA SER A 67 -5.87 -9.59 -6.28
C SER A 67 -5.11 -9.71 -7.60
N GLY A 68 -5.81 -10.13 -8.65
CA GLY A 68 -5.24 -10.19 -9.99
C GLY A 68 -4.72 -8.84 -10.48
N ALA A 69 -5.41 -7.75 -10.14
CA ALA A 69 -4.98 -6.41 -10.51
C ALA A 69 -3.64 -6.04 -9.84
N MET A 70 -3.46 -6.41 -8.57
CA MET A 70 -2.20 -6.18 -7.87
C MET A 70 -1.08 -7.03 -8.45
N LYS A 71 -1.36 -8.30 -8.78
CA LYS A 71 -0.37 -9.17 -9.42
C LYS A 71 0.05 -8.65 -10.79
N ASP A 72 -0.92 -8.17 -11.59
CA ASP A 72 -0.63 -7.54 -12.88
C ASP A 72 0.31 -6.35 -12.71
N PHE A 73 0.04 -5.50 -11.71
CA PHE A 73 0.92 -4.37 -11.37
C PHE A 73 2.36 -4.85 -11.11
N PHE A 74 2.53 -5.85 -10.24
CA PHE A 74 3.86 -6.36 -9.93
C PHE A 74 4.54 -7.01 -11.13
N ASP A 75 3.81 -7.71 -11.98
CA ASP A 75 4.38 -8.29 -13.19
C ASP A 75 4.95 -7.22 -14.12
N ARG A 76 4.28 -6.06 -14.19
CA ARG A 76 4.71 -4.96 -15.08
C ARG A 76 5.84 -4.13 -14.51
N ILE A 77 5.93 -3.97 -13.18
CA ILE A 77 6.90 -3.07 -12.58
C ILE A 77 8.16 -3.77 -12.06
N PHE A 78 8.11 -5.10 -11.87
CA PHE A 78 9.18 -5.80 -11.15
C PHE A 78 10.55 -5.57 -11.78
N TYR A 79 10.74 -5.96 -13.03
CA TYR A 79 12.05 -5.83 -13.67
C TYR A 79 12.47 -4.38 -13.92
N PRO A 80 11.58 -3.48 -14.36
CA PRO A 80 11.96 -2.06 -14.47
C PRO A 80 12.38 -1.42 -13.15
N CYS A 81 11.79 -1.82 -12.03
CA CYS A 81 12.11 -1.24 -10.72
C CYS A 81 13.20 -1.99 -9.97
N LEU A 82 13.55 -3.20 -10.41
CA LEU A 82 14.59 -4.00 -9.76
C LEU A 82 15.92 -3.24 -9.80
N ASP A 83 16.59 -3.19 -8.65
CA ASP A 83 17.85 -2.46 -8.46
C ASP A 83 17.74 -0.92 -8.58
N HIS A 84 16.50 -0.39 -8.65
CA HIS A 84 16.25 1.05 -8.68
C HIS A 84 15.38 1.55 -7.54
N THR A 85 14.80 0.65 -6.75
CA THR A 85 13.89 0.99 -5.64
C THR A 85 14.27 0.29 -4.34
N GLU A 86 15.54 -0.06 -4.15
CA GLU A 86 15.99 -0.71 -2.93
C GLU A 86 15.68 0.14 -1.71
N ALA A 87 15.31 -0.52 -0.63
CA ALA A 87 14.95 0.09 0.65
C ALA A 87 13.71 0.99 0.59
N MET A 88 12.89 0.89 -0.48
CA MET A 88 11.62 1.61 -0.55
C MET A 88 10.76 1.27 0.66
N PRO A 89 10.44 2.26 1.53
CA PRO A 89 9.55 1.99 2.66
C PRO A 89 8.15 1.66 2.14
N TYR A 90 7.57 0.57 2.64
CA TYR A 90 6.21 0.21 2.24
C TYR A 90 5.39 -0.28 3.42
N ALA A 91 4.07 -0.23 3.26
CA ALA A 91 3.11 -0.86 4.14
C ALA A 91 2.03 -1.48 3.28
N MET A 92 1.23 -2.38 3.86
CA MET A 92 0.10 -2.98 3.15
C MET A 92 -1.12 -3.09 4.04
N PHE A 93 -2.29 -3.04 3.42
CA PHE A 93 -3.55 -3.42 4.05
C PHE A 93 -4.30 -4.37 3.13
N VAL A 94 -4.94 -5.38 3.74
CA VAL A 94 -5.57 -6.48 3.02
C VAL A 94 -7.03 -6.59 3.47
N ARG A 95 -7.97 -6.51 2.53
CA ARG A 95 -9.36 -6.84 2.81
C ARG A 95 -9.53 -8.35 2.67
N ALA A 96 -9.73 -9.04 3.77
CA ALA A 96 -9.71 -10.50 3.81
C ALA A 96 -11.06 -11.08 4.22
N GLY A 97 -11.47 -12.14 3.52
CA GLY A 97 -12.59 -12.99 3.94
C GLY A 97 -12.12 -14.14 4.82
N GLN A 98 -10.86 -14.53 4.70
CA GLN A 98 -10.20 -15.54 5.52
C GLN A 98 -9.15 -14.85 6.41
N ASP A 99 -8.00 -15.47 6.62
CA ASP A 99 -6.97 -14.93 7.50
C ASP A 99 -6.07 -13.87 6.87
N GLY A 100 -6.17 -13.66 5.55
CA GLY A 100 -5.36 -12.69 4.82
C GLY A 100 -3.91 -13.09 4.60
N LEU A 101 -3.47 -14.22 5.15
CA LEU A 101 -2.07 -14.62 5.11
C LEU A 101 -1.58 -14.94 3.70
N GLY A 102 -2.44 -15.51 2.85
CA GLY A 102 -2.07 -15.81 1.47
C GLY A 102 -1.77 -14.55 0.67
N ALA A 103 -2.60 -13.51 0.82
CA ALA A 103 -2.36 -12.23 0.17
C ALA A 103 -1.10 -11.55 0.72
N GLN A 104 -0.95 -11.53 2.04
CA GLN A 104 0.23 -10.96 2.69
C GLN A 104 1.51 -11.63 2.19
N THR A 105 1.57 -12.96 2.24
CA THR A 105 2.76 -13.72 1.85
C THR A 105 3.09 -13.54 0.38
N SER A 106 2.08 -13.51 -0.48
CA SER A 106 2.29 -13.35 -1.92
C SER A 106 2.91 -11.98 -2.24
N ILE A 107 2.47 -10.92 -1.56
CA ILE A 107 3.06 -9.58 -1.71
C ILE A 107 4.49 -9.58 -1.14
N GLU A 108 4.69 -10.12 0.05
CA GLU A 108 5.99 -10.12 0.72
C GLU A 108 7.07 -10.81 -0.11
N ARG A 109 6.74 -11.88 -0.80
CA ARG A 109 7.68 -12.56 -1.70
C ARG A 109 8.20 -11.64 -2.80
N ILE A 110 7.31 -10.87 -3.40
CA ILE A 110 7.65 -10.00 -4.52
C ILE A 110 8.46 -8.79 -4.03
N VAL A 111 7.98 -8.12 -2.99
CA VAL A 111 8.67 -6.91 -2.49
C VAL A 111 10.01 -7.22 -1.84
N THR A 112 10.16 -8.43 -1.28
CA THR A 112 11.46 -8.89 -0.81
C THR A 112 12.45 -9.02 -1.98
N GLY A 113 11.98 -9.53 -3.11
CA GLY A 113 12.79 -9.57 -4.33
C GLY A 113 13.18 -8.18 -4.83
N LEU A 114 12.32 -7.20 -4.65
CA LEU A 114 12.59 -5.80 -4.97
C LEU A 114 13.45 -5.10 -3.90
N LYS A 115 13.70 -5.75 -2.78
CA LYS A 115 14.45 -5.20 -1.63
C LYS A 115 13.76 -3.99 -1.00
N TRP A 116 12.43 -3.97 -1.03
CA TRP A 116 11.64 -2.97 -0.32
C TRP A 116 11.69 -3.26 1.19
N LYS A 117 11.49 -2.23 2.00
CA LYS A 117 11.60 -2.33 3.44
C LYS A 117 10.25 -2.11 4.11
N PRO A 118 9.74 -3.10 4.88
CA PRO A 118 8.47 -2.89 5.59
C PRO A 118 8.62 -1.80 6.65
N ALA A 119 7.73 -0.81 6.59
CA ALA A 119 7.72 0.34 7.51
C ALA A 119 6.64 0.21 8.58
N GLN A 120 5.62 -0.63 8.37
CA GLN A 120 4.53 -0.91 9.29
C GLN A 120 4.19 -2.38 9.22
N ASP A 121 3.59 -2.93 10.29
CA ASP A 121 3.06 -4.28 10.25
C ASP A 121 1.92 -4.37 9.24
N PRO A 122 1.75 -5.51 8.56
CA PRO A 122 0.60 -5.71 7.66
C PRO A 122 -0.72 -5.55 8.41
N LEU A 123 -1.64 -4.80 7.83
CA LEU A 123 -2.97 -4.59 8.38
C LEU A 123 -3.97 -5.52 7.69
N ILE A 124 -4.44 -6.54 8.39
CA ILE A 124 -5.42 -7.49 7.84
C ILE A 124 -6.81 -7.06 8.30
N CYS A 125 -7.63 -6.66 7.34
CA CYS A 125 -8.99 -6.16 7.58
C CYS A 125 -9.99 -7.28 7.33
N LYS A 126 -10.20 -8.13 8.33
CA LYS A 126 -11.15 -9.24 8.29
C LYS A 126 -12.38 -8.91 9.14
N GLY A 127 -13.56 -9.13 8.59
CA GLY A 127 -14.82 -8.87 9.31
C GLY A 127 -15.44 -7.53 8.90
N GLU A 128 -16.09 -6.87 9.85
CA GLU A 128 -16.82 -5.64 9.58
C GLU A 128 -15.90 -4.51 9.14
N THR A 129 -16.18 -3.94 7.98
CA THR A 129 -15.38 -2.85 7.41
C THR A 129 -15.21 -1.68 8.37
N GLU A 130 -16.29 -1.32 9.09
CA GLU A 130 -16.28 -0.19 10.02
C GLU A 130 -15.23 -0.32 11.12
N ASN A 131 -14.86 -1.54 11.50
CA ASN A 131 -13.84 -1.80 12.53
C ASN A 131 -12.43 -1.45 12.05
N PHE A 132 -12.23 -1.27 10.76
CA PHE A 132 -10.92 -1.02 10.17
C PHE A 132 -10.74 0.38 9.60
N ILE A 133 -11.78 1.22 9.68
CA ILE A 133 -11.68 2.62 9.21
C ILE A 133 -10.57 3.35 9.98
N GLU A 134 -10.58 3.28 11.30
CA GLU A 134 -9.58 3.95 12.13
C GLU A 134 -8.17 3.33 12.00
N PRO A 135 -8.01 1.99 12.03
CA PRO A 135 -6.71 1.39 11.74
C PRO A 135 -6.14 1.77 10.37
N CYS A 136 -6.98 1.83 9.33
CA CYS A 136 -6.54 2.26 8.00
C CYS A 136 -6.11 3.73 7.99
N ARG A 137 -6.89 4.60 8.64
CA ARG A 137 -6.54 6.02 8.77
C ARG A 137 -5.19 6.18 9.47
N LYS A 138 -4.98 5.42 10.54
CA LYS A 138 -3.72 5.43 11.29
C LYS A 138 -2.54 4.95 10.42
N LEU A 139 -2.74 3.91 9.63
CA LEU A 139 -1.72 3.41 8.73
C LEU A 139 -1.25 4.50 7.76
N GLY A 140 -2.19 5.19 7.13
CA GLY A 140 -1.87 6.29 6.21
C GLY A 140 -1.13 7.43 6.90
N MET A 141 -1.60 7.82 8.08
CA MET A 141 -0.98 8.90 8.85
C MET A 141 0.46 8.55 9.26
N LEU A 142 0.68 7.32 9.75
CA LEU A 142 2.01 6.89 10.19
C LEU A 142 3.00 6.83 9.03
N MET A 143 2.55 6.39 7.86
CA MET A 143 3.41 6.36 6.68
C MET A 143 3.80 7.77 6.24
N ALA A 144 2.85 8.68 6.17
CA ALA A 144 3.12 10.06 5.79
C ALA A 144 4.03 10.76 6.84
N ALA A 145 3.73 10.59 8.12
CA ALA A 145 4.54 11.16 9.20
C ALA A 145 5.98 10.62 9.19
N GLY A 146 6.14 9.34 8.91
CA GLY A 146 7.47 8.71 8.81
C GLY A 146 8.29 9.28 7.67
N LEU A 147 7.66 9.56 6.54
CA LEU A 147 8.33 10.20 5.39
C LEU A 147 8.67 11.66 5.70
N GLU A 148 7.75 12.40 6.30
CA GLU A 148 8.00 13.80 6.70
C GLU A 148 9.19 13.90 7.66
N GLY A 149 9.25 12.99 8.64
CA GLY A 149 10.31 12.97 9.65
C GLY A 149 11.59 12.26 9.22
N SER A 150 11.65 11.73 8.01
CA SER A 150 12.79 10.94 7.51
C SER A 150 13.14 9.77 8.46
N ILE A 151 12.10 9.09 8.98
CA ILE A 151 12.26 8.00 9.93
C ILE A 151 12.61 6.69 9.22
N PHE A 152 12.18 6.51 7.99
CA PHE A 152 12.50 5.33 7.18
C PHE A 152 13.36 5.64 5.99
#